data_e4ff54b7b4562bc2e1c4a1b609cc94dd
#
_entry.id   e4ff54b7b4562bc2e1c4a1b609cc94dd
#
_cell.length_a   1.000
_cell.length_b   1.000
_cell.length_c   1.000
_cell.angle_alpha   90.00
_cell.angle_beta   90.00
_cell.angle_gamma   90.00
#
_symmetry.space_group_name_H-M   'P 1'
#
loop_
_entity.id
_entity.type
_entity.pdbx_description
1 polymer ?
#
loop_
_entity_poly.entity_id
_entity_poly.type
_entity_poly.pdbx_seq_one_letter_code
_entity_poly.pdbx_strand_id
1 'polypeptide(L)'
;MNPVVYVLIVIGVILQAVFIKVEHDKKYVLADILKGSASLMFVIIGFLALKYNPGAGYIGETYQKRIIAGLICGMIGDILLNLRFVFKKNGQKIFLAGIAVFLSGHILYLLAQLPYSIHPAIAIAIGAALAAALLVYIFKTMDVKPAFKAFGVIYLGAVFVMTCLAIDVALTGNHWAWIRSITADWTISPRLFAIGAVLFTASDIVLIFNTFSGITKFSLRITNLSLYYIGQILIAVSLLFAR
;
A
#
# COMPACT_ATOMS: atom_id res chain seq x y z
N MET A 1 -11.47 -13.10 -14.74
CA MET A 1 -11.00 -11.69 -14.66
C MET A 1 -11.15 -11.06 -16.03
N ASN A 2 -11.61 -9.81 -16.13
CA ASN A 2 -11.81 -9.11 -17.42
C ASN A 2 -10.45 -8.92 -18.13
N PRO A 3 -10.33 -9.19 -19.46
CA PRO A 3 -9.10 -8.97 -20.23
C PRO A 3 -8.46 -7.58 -20.06
N VAL A 4 -9.28 -6.54 -19.90
CA VAL A 4 -8.82 -5.16 -19.68
C VAL A 4 -7.94 -5.06 -18.42
N VAL A 5 -8.24 -5.82 -17.37
CA VAL A 5 -7.43 -5.79 -16.13
C VAL A 5 -6.01 -6.31 -16.39
N TYR A 6 -5.86 -7.39 -17.17
CA TYR A 6 -4.55 -7.90 -17.53
C TYR A 6 -3.73 -6.87 -18.31
N VAL A 7 -4.37 -6.19 -19.26
CA VAL A 7 -3.73 -5.12 -20.05
C VAL A 7 -3.26 -3.98 -19.15
N LEU A 8 -4.10 -3.54 -18.18
CA LEU A 8 -3.72 -2.49 -17.24
C LEU A 8 -2.56 -2.90 -16.33
N ILE A 9 -2.54 -4.15 -15.86
CA ILE A 9 -1.42 -4.70 -15.08
C ILE A 9 -0.12 -4.65 -15.90
N VAL A 10 -0.14 -5.13 -17.14
CA VAL A 10 1.03 -5.15 -18.02
C VAL A 10 1.53 -3.74 -18.31
N ILE A 11 0.62 -2.81 -18.68
CA ILE A 11 0.97 -1.40 -18.91
C ILE A 11 1.60 -0.80 -17.66
N GLY A 12 0.99 -1.02 -16.49
CA GLY A 12 1.46 -0.49 -15.24
C GLY A 12 2.86 -1.03 -14.86
N VAL A 13 3.11 -2.32 -15.05
CA VAL A 13 4.44 -2.92 -14.82
C VAL A 13 5.49 -2.33 -15.76
N ILE A 14 5.16 -2.14 -17.03
CA ILE A 14 6.06 -1.50 -18.00
C ILE A 14 6.36 -0.06 -17.58
N LEU A 15 5.33 0.74 -17.24
CA LEU A 15 5.50 2.12 -16.78
C LEU A 15 6.36 2.18 -15.52
N GLN A 16 6.16 1.26 -14.57
CA GLN A 16 6.96 1.19 -13.35
C GLN A 16 8.42 0.84 -13.63
N ALA A 17 8.69 -0.09 -14.55
CA ALA A 17 10.06 -0.45 -14.95
C ALA A 17 10.78 0.73 -15.64
N VAL A 18 10.08 1.43 -16.55
CA VAL A 18 10.61 2.61 -17.23
C VAL A 18 10.84 3.75 -16.23
N PHE A 19 9.90 3.95 -15.28
CA PHE A 19 10.05 4.91 -14.19
C PHE A 19 11.36 4.69 -13.41
N ILE A 20 11.63 3.46 -12.96
CA ILE A 20 12.82 3.13 -12.18
C ILE A 20 14.10 3.52 -12.95
N LYS A 21 14.16 3.23 -14.25
CA LYS A 21 15.28 3.61 -15.10
C LYS A 21 15.42 5.12 -15.25
N VAL A 22 14.32 5.81 -15.55
CA VAL A 22 14.29 7.27 -15.76
C VAL A 22 14.64 8.05 -14.47
N GLU A 23 14.18 7.54 -13.30
CA GLU A 23 14.54 8.10 -11.98
C GLU A 23 16.04 7.93 -11.73
N HIS A 24 16.60 6.75 -12.05
CA HIS A 24 18.04 6.49 -11.94
C HIS A 24 18.86 7.45 -12.80
N ASP A 25 18.38 7.75 -14.00
CA ASP A 25 18.98 8.72 -14.92
C ASP A 25 18.77 10.18 -14.48
N LYS A 26 18.17 10.40 -13.29
CA LYS A 26 17.91 11.72 -12.68
C LYS A 26 16.99 12.65 -13.49
N LYS A 27 16.18 12.09 -14.40
CA LYS A 27 15.15 12.82 -15.17
C LYS A 27 13.87 12.95 -14.36
N TYR A 28 13.93 13.68 -13.24
CA TYR A 28 12.90 13.65 -12.18
C TYR A 28 11.51 14.06 -12.62
N VAL A 29 11.36 15.02 -13.54
CA VAL A 29 10.03 15.44 -14.04
C VAL A 29 9.37 14.31 -14.81
N LEU A 30 10.11 13.68 -15.74
CA LEU A 30 9.59 12.54 -16.51
C LEU A 30 9.33 11.33 -15.58
N ALA A 31 10.21 11.10 -14.62
CA ALA A 31 10.04 10.05 -13.62
C ALA A 31 8.74 10.25 -12.82
N ASP A 32 8.41 11.48 -12.43
CA ASP A 32 7.19 11.78 -11.68
C ASP A 32 5.93 11.50 -12.51
N ILE A 33 5.91 11.90 -13.78
CA ILE A 33 4.82 11.61 -14.71
C ILE A 33 4.65 10.09 -14.89
N LEU A 34 5.75 9.35 -15.10
CA LEU A 34 5.72 7.90 -15.27
C LEU A 34 5.23 7.19 -14.00
N LYS A 35 5.66 7.65 -12.82
CA LYS A 35 5.22 7.10 -11.54
C LYS A 35 3.72 7.31 -11.31
N GLY A 36 3.25 8.54 -11.51
CA GLY A 36 1.81 8.86 -11.44
C GLY A 36 0.98 8.04 -12.43
N SER A 37 1.47 7.87 -13.67
CA SER A 37 0.81 7.05 -14.69
C SER A 37 0.78 5.57 -14.32
N ALA A 38 1.88 5.03 -13.77
CA ALA A 38 1.90 3.66 -13.26
C ALA A 38 0.89 3.46 -12.12
N SER A 39 0.86 4.40 -11.17
CA SER A 39 -0.05 4.34 -10.03
C SER A 39 -1.53 4.51 -10.44
N LEU A 40 -1.80 5.27 -11.49
CA LEU A 40 -3.13 5.39 -12.07
C LEU A 40 -3.69 4.02 -12.53
N MET A 41 -2.83 3.09 -12.98
CA MET A 41 -3.29 1.77 -13.44
C MET A 41 -3.96 0.98 -12.31
N PHE A 42 -3.39 0.93 -11.10
CA PHE A 42 -4.04 0.23 -10.00
C PHE A 42 -5.29 0.96 -9.49
N VAL A 43 -5.37 2.29 -9.60
CA VAL A 43 -6.60 3.04 -9.30
C VAL A 43 -7.70 2.70 -10.29
N ILE A 44 -7.39 2.66 -11.60
CA ILE A 44 -8.36 2.26 -12.64
C ILE A 44 -8.85 0.83 -12.41
N ILE A 45 -7.97 -0.11 -12.04
CA ILE A 45 -8.36 -1.48 -11.69
C ILE A 45 -9.37 -1.48 -10.54
N GLY A 46 -9.15 -0.66 -9.50
CA GLY A 46 -10.09 -0.49 -8.39
C GLY A 46 -11.48 0.00 -8.85
N PHE A 47 -11.53 1.00 -9.71
CA PHE A 47 -12.81 1.49 -10.26
C PHE A 47 -13.50 0.48 -11.19
N LEU A 48 -12.73 -0.26 -11.99
CA LEU A 48 -13.29 -1.34 -12.81
C LEU A 48 -13.88 -2.43 -11.92
N ALA A 49 -13.24 -2.75 -10.78
CA ALA A 49 -13.80 -3.70 -9.83
C ALA A 49 -15.16 -3.22 -9.30
N LEU A 50 -15.31 -1.97 -8.94
CA LEU A 50 -16.58 -1.41 -8.49
C LEU A 50 -17.65 -1.48 -9.58
N LYS A 51 -17.28 -1.26 -10.85
CA LYS A 51 -18.21 -1.31 -11.99
C LYS A 51 -18.66 -2.74 -12.33
N TYR A 52 -17.74 -3.70 -12.36
CA TYR A 52 -18.02 -5.06 -12.79
C TYR A 52 -18.41 -6.00 -11.65
N ASN A 53 -18.15 -5.60 -10.44
CA ASN A 53 -18.38 -6.37 -9.24
C ASN A 53 -18.85 -5.46 -8.10
N PRO A 54 -20.03 -4.79 -8.26
CA PRO A 54 -20.56 -3.99 -7.17
C PRO A 54 -20.79 -4.93 -5.99
N GLY A 55 -20.19 -4.59 -4.85
CA GLY A 55 -20.29 -5.41 -3.65
C GLY A 55 -21.73 -5.72 -3.30
N ALA A 56 -22.02 -6.98 -3.00
CA ALA A 56 -23.34 -7.42 -2.61
C ALA A 56 -23.69 -6.83 -1.22
N GLY A 57 -24.57 -5.83 -1.23
CA GLY A 57 -25.07 -5.20 -0.01
C GLY A 57 -24.16 -4.08 0.56
N TYR A 58 -24.67 -3.45 1.62
CA TYR A 58 -24.06 -2.25 2.24
C TYR A 58 -22.59 -2.41 2.68
N ILE A 59 -22.22 -3.59 3.15
CA ILE A 59 -20.87 -3.85 3.67
C ILE A 59 -19.86 -3.89 2.53
N GLY A 60 -20.17 -4.56 1.43
CA GLY A 60 -19.28 -4.69 0.29
C GLY A 60 -18.96 -3.37 -0.39
N GLU A 61 -19.94 -2.49 -0.57
CA GLU A 61 -19.74 -1.18 -1.21
C GLU A 61 -18.86 -0.25 -0.37
N THR A 62 -19.08 -0.20 0.94
CA THR A 62 -18.26 0.61 1.85
C THR A 62 -16.81 0.12 1.88
N TYR A 63 -16.59 -1.20 1.90
CA TYR A 63 -15.28 -1.81 1.82
C TYR A 63 -14.55 -1.40 0.54
N GLN A 64 -15.20 -1.60 -0.61
CA GLN A 64 -14.63 -1.26 -1.92
C GLN A 64 -14.28 0.23 -2.02
N LYS A 65 -15.18 1.12 -1.61
CA LYS A 65 -14.96 2.58 -1.63
C LYS A 65 -13.76 3.00 -0.78
N ARG A 66 -13.61 2.42 0.43
CA ARG A 66 -12.46 2.69 1.30
C ARG A 66 -11.14 2.24 0.67
N ILE A 67 -11.12 1.06 0.04
CA ILE A 67 -9.90 0.59 -0.62
C ILE A 67 -9.56 1.44 -1.83
N ILE A 68 -10.54 1.82 -2.67
CA ILE A 68 -10.29 2.70 -3.82
C ILE A 68 -9.76 4.06 -3.35
N ALA A 69 -10.34 4.63 -2.30
CA ALA A 69 -9.85 5.89 -1.72
C ALA A 69 -8.40 5.74 -1.20
N GLY A 70 -8.06 4.59 -0.60
CA GLY A 70 -6.69 4.26 -0.20
C GLY A 70 -5.73 4.16 -1.39
N LEU A 71 -6.15 3.53 -2.50
CA LEU A 71 -5.37 3.47 -3.74
C LEU A 71 -5.13 4.88 -4.32
N ILE A 72 -6.14 5.75 -4.29
CA ILE A 72 -6.00 7.15 -4.73
C ILE A 72 -5.00 7.89 -3.83
N CYS A 73 -5.06 7.71 -2.51
CA CYS A 73 -4.06 8.26 -1.60
C CYS A 73 -2.65 7.71 -1.94
N GLY A 74 -2.51 6.42 -2.24
CA GLY A 74 -1.26 5.83 -2.70
C GLY A 74 -0.72 6.52 -3.96
N MET A 75 -1.55 6.74 -4.97
CA MET A 75 -1.16 7.45 -6.20
C MET A 75 -0.72 8.89 -5.92
N ILE A 76 -1.47 9.64 -5.11
CA ILE A 76 -1.10 11.03 -4.75
C ILE A 76 0.21 11.03 -3.95
N GLY A 77 0.38 10.09 -3.02
CA GLY A 77 1.61 9.92 -2.27
C GLY A 77 2.81 9.62 -3.17
N ASP A 78 2.64 8.78 -4.18
CA ASP A 78 3.68 8.46 -5.17
C ASP A 78 4.17 9.71 -5.93
N ILE A 79 3.22 10.53 -6.39
CA ILE A 79 3.52 11.80 -7.06
C ILE A 79 4.28 12.72 -6.09
N LEU A 80 3.77 12.93 -4.87
CA LEU A 80 4.42 13.79 -3.90
C LEU A 80 5.83 13.31 -3.52
N LEU A 81 6.02 11.99 -3.35
CA LEU A 81 7.35 11.45 -3.00
C LEU A 81 8.39 11.68 -4.11
N ASN A 82 7.99 11.68 -5.39
CA ASN A 82 8.91 11.97 -6.48
C ASN A 82 9.07 13.48 -6.74
N LEU A 83 8.01 14.24 -6.57
CA LEU A 83 8.00 15.70 -6.74
C LEU A 83 9.03 16.40 -5.83
N ARG A 84 9.40 15.78 -4.69
CA ARG A 84 10.46 16.27 -3.80
C ARG A 84 11.82 16.43 -4.49
N PHE A 85 12.11 15.64 -5.52
CA PHE A 85 13.36 15.72 -6.27
C PHE A 85 13.35 16.86 -7.31
N VAL A 86 12.15 17.25 -7.77
CA VAL A 86 11.94 18.38 -8.67
C VAL A 86 12.04 19.71 -7.89
N PHE A 87 11.33 19.81 -6.77
CA PHE A 87 11.30 21.01 -5.92
C PHE A 87 12.22 20.91 -4.72
N LYS A 88 13.53 20.84 -4.95
CA LYS A 88 14.56 20.60 -3.92
C LYS A 88 14.46 21.56 -2.71
N LYS A 89 14.13 22.85 -2.94
CA LYS A 89 14.00 23.85 -1.85
C LYS A 89 12.93 23.46 -0.82
N ASN A 90 11.85 22.83 -1.25
CA ASN A 90 10.72 22.40 -0.42
C ASN A 90 10.66 20.87 -0.26
N GLY A 91 11.70 20.14 -0.70
CA GLY A 91 11.70 18.68 -0.80
C GLY A 91 11.34 17.96 0.50
N GLN A 92 11.79 18.46 1.66
CA GLN A 92 11.45 17.87 2.95
C GLN A 92 9.97 18.03 3.29
N LYS A 93 9.37 19.19 3.02
CA LYS A 93 7.93 19.43 3.26
C LYS A 93 7.07 18.55 2.36
N ILE A 94 7.44 18.46 1.08
CA ILE A 94 6.76 17.63 0.08
C ILE A 94 6.86 16.15 0.47
N PHE A 95 8.02 15.70 0.94
CA PHE A 95 8.21 14.34 1.44
C PHE A 95 7.30 14.02 2.62
N LEU A 96 7.23 14.91 3.61
CA LEU A 96 6.33 14.72 4.77
C LEU A 96 4.86 14.74 4.36
N ALA A 97 4.47 15.60 3.42
CA ALA A 97 3.12 15.59 2.85
C ALA A 97 2.81 14.26 2.16
N GLY A 98 3.75 13.71 1.38
CA GLY A 98 3.62 12.39 0.77
C GLY A 98 3.40 11.28 1.79
N ILE A 99 4.19 11.25 2.87
CA ILE A 99 4.01 10.30 3.98
C ILE A 99 2.64 10.47 4.65
N ALA A 100 2.18 11.70 4.87
CA ALA A 100 0.87 11.96 5.47
C ALA A 100 -0.28 11.44 4.58
N VAL A 101 -0.17 11.60 3.27
CA VAL A 101 -1.15 11.07 2.31
C VAL A 101 -1.13 9.54 2.28
N PHE A 102 0.04 8.91 2.28
CA PHE A 102 0.16 7.45 2.42
C PHE A 102 -0.45 6.95 3.72
N LEU A 103 -0.18 7.63 4.85
CA LEU A 103 -0.79 7.32 6.14
C LEU A 103 -2.32 7.34 6.06
N SER A 104 -2.89 8.37 5.42
CA SER A 104 -4.35 8.45 5.19
C SER A 104 -4.86 7.23 4.40
N GLY A 105 -4.13 6.80 3.38
CA GLY A 105 -4.44 5.58 2.63
C GLY A 105 -4.42 4.32 3.49
N HIS A 106 -3.43 4.16 4.36
CA HIS A 106 -3.36 3.02 5.28
C HIS A 106 -4.46 3.03 6.34
N ILE A 107 -4.85 4.20 6.84
CA ILE A 107 -6.01 4.34 7.73
C ILE A 107 -7.29 3.88 7.00
N LEU A 108 -7.48 4.26 5.74
CA LEU A 108 -8.62 3.81 4.94
C LEU A 108 -8.62 2.28 4.74
N TYR A 109 -7.46 1.68 4.46
CA TYR A 109 -7.31 0.22 4.37
C TYR A 109 -7.61 -0.46 5.71
N LEU A 110 -7.08 0.08 6.81
CA LEU A 110 -7.36 -0.42 8.17
C LEU A 110 -8.87 -0.37 8.46
N LEU A 111 -9.52 0.75 8.20
CA LEU A 111 -10.97 0.92 8.37
C LEU A 111 -11.79 0.01 7.44
N ALA A 112 -11.24 -0.40 6.30
CA ALA A 112 -11.87 -1.39 5.42
C ALA A 112 -11.80 -2.80 6.02
N GLN A 113 -10.67 -3.18 6.62
CA GLN A 113 -10.45 -4.53 7.16
C GLN A 113 -11.08 -4.74 8.55
N LEU A 114 -11.10 -3.71 9.39
CA LEU A 114 -11.49 -3.80 10.80
C LEU A 114 -12.87 -4.46 11.03
N PRO A 115 -13.94 -4.18 10.26
CA PRO A 115 -15.24 -4.81 10.46
C PRO A 115 -15.29 -6.30 10.14
N TYR A 116 -14.27 -6.83 9.45
CA TYR A 116 -14.19 -8.22 9.02
C TYR A 116 -13.20 -9.05 9.83
N SER A 117 -12.39 -8.42 10.67
CA SER A 117 -11.47 -9.08 11.59
C SER A 117 -12.26 -9.77 12.72
N ILE A 118 -11.94 -11.02 13.01
CA ILE A 118 -12.54 -11.78 14.13
C ILE A 118 -11.78 -11.52 15.42
N HIS A 119 -10.46 -11.32 15.31
CA HIS A 119 -9.61 -11.07 16.47
C HIS A 119 -8.93 -9.68 16.40
N PRO A 120 -9.70 -8.57 16.26
CA PRO A 120 -9.12 -7.26 15.99
C PRO A 120 -8.15 -6.79 17.07
N ALA A 121 -8.47 -7.05 18.35
CA ALA A 121 -7.59 -6.67 19.46
C ALA A 121 -6.23 -7.40 19.39
N ILE A 122 -6.21 -8.67 19.02
CA ILE A 122 -4.98 -9.47 18.88
C ILE A 122 -4.19 -8.96 17.68
N ALA A 123 -4.83 -8.75 16.54
CA ALA A 123 -4.18 -8.23 15.33
C ALA A 123 -3.57 -6.83 15.57
N ILE A 124 -4.28 -5.94 16.25
CA ILE A 124 -3.78 -4.61 16.63
C ILE A 124 -2.58 -4.75 17.57
N ALA A 125 -2.66 -5.58 18.60
CA ALA A 125 -1.57 -5.78 19.56
C ALA A 125 -0.30 -6.32 18.89
N ILE A 126 -0.43 -7.33 18.02
CA ILE A 126 0.69 -7.89 17.26
C ILE A 126 1.29 -6.84 16.32
N GLY A 127 0.46 -6.12 15.56
CA GLY A 127 0.91 -5.07 14.65
C GLY A 127 1.66 -3.95 15.39
N ALA A 128 1.12 -3.49 16.52
CA ALA A 128 1.77 -2.48 17.36
C ALA A 128 3.11 -2.98 17.94
N ALA A 129 3.18 -4.25 18.38
CA ALA A 129 4.41 -4.84 18.90
C ALA A 129 5.49 -4.95 17.82
N LEU A 130 5.14 -5.40 16.61
CA LEU A 130 6.07 -5.49 15.48
C LEU A 130 6.57 -4.10 15.04
N ALA A 131 5.68 -3.12 14.96
CA ALA A 131 6.05 -1.73 14.67
C ALA A 131 7.01 -1.18 15.74
N ALA A 132 6.70 -1.40 17.03
CA ALA A 132 7.54 -0.96 18.13
C ALA A 132 8.94 -1.62 18.08
N ALA A 133 9.02 -2.92 17.83
CA ALA A 133 10.29 -3.63 17.70
C ALA A 133 11.16 -3.05 16.57
N LEU A 134 10.56 -2.82 15.40
CA LEU A 134 11.26 -2.21 14.26
C LEU A 134 11.70 -0.78 14.58
N LEU A 135 10.84 0.04 15.21
CA LEU A 135 11.16 1.42 15.58
C LEU A 135 12.30 1.49 16.59
N VAL A 136 12.31 0.61 17.60
CA VAL A 136 13.43 0.51 18.57
C VAL A 136 14.72 0.20 17.84
N TYR A 137 14.70 -0.74 16.89
CA TYR A 137 15.87 -1.06 16.08
C TYR A 137 16.33 0.15 15.26
N ILE A 138 15.43 0.81 14.53
CA ILE A 138 15.74 2.01 13.71
C ILE A 138 16.34 3.12 14.56
N PHE A 139 15.74 3.43 15.71
CA PHE A 139 16.20 4.55 16.55
C PHE A 139 17.53 4.28 17.25
N LYS A 140 17.90 3.01 17.44
CA LYS A 140 19.20 2.61 18.00
C LYS A 140 20.32 2.56 16.96
N THR A 141 19.98 2.25 15.68
CA THR A 141 20.99 1.94 14.66
C THR A 141 21.10 2.99 13.56
N MET A 142 20.12 3.89 13.44
CA MET A 142 20.04 4.85 12.33
C MET A 142 19.93 6.28 12.87
N ASP A 143 20.60 7.22 12.18
CA ASP A 143 20.44 8.65 12.48
C ASP A 143 19.22 9.22 11.76
N VAL A 144 18.11 9.30 12.48
CA VAL A 144 16.81 9.78 11.95
C VAL A 144 16.48 11.12 12.60
N LYS A 145 16.21 12.14 11.76
CA LYS A 145 15.80 13.47 12.24
C LYS A 145 14.50 13.41 13.06
N PRO A 146 14.32 14.28 14.09
CA PRO A 146 13.16 14.23 14.99
C PRO A 146 11.80 14.24 14.30
N ALA A 147 11.64 15.06 13.25
CA ALA A 147 10.40 15.10 12.48
C ALA A 147 10.04 13.74 11.85
N PHE A 148 11.03 13.04 11.29
CA PHE A 148 10.82 11.71 10.71
C PHE A 148 10.62 10.64 11.77
N LYS A 149 11.16 10.81 13.00
CA LYS A 149 10.86 9.90 14.11
C LYS A 149 9.37 9.95 14.47
N ALA A 150 8.82 11.16 14.66
CA ALA A 150 7.41 11.33 15.00
C ALA A 150 6.46 10.78 13.94
N PHE A 151 6.67 11.15 12.67
CA PHE A 151 5.89 10.62 11.55
C PHE A 151 6.07 9.10 11.37
N GLY A 152 7.28 8.60 11.53
CA GLY A 152 7.62 7.18 11.40
C GLY A 152 6.88 6.30 12.40
N VAL A 153 6.73 6.76 13.65
CA VAL A 153 5.96 6.03 14.69
C VAL A 153 4.53 5.82 14.26
N ILE A 154 3.84 6.90 13.85
CA ILE A 154 2.43 6.84 13.46
C ILE A 154 2.27 6.03 12.17
N TYR A 155 3.14 6.28 11.19
CA TYR A 155 3.09 5.63 9.88
C TYR A 155 3.33 4.12 9.98
N LEU A 156 4.44 3.69 10.58
CA LEU A 156 4.74 2.27 10.74
C LEU A 156 3.71 1.56 11.63
N GLY A 157 3.23 2.23 12.67
CA GLY A 157 2.13 1.71 13.48
C GLY A 157 0.90 1.39 12.62
N ALA A 158 0.47 2.34 11.79
CA ALA A 158 -0.68 2.15 10.90
C ALA A 158 -0.45 1.04 9.87
N VAL A 159 0.73 0.98 9.23
CA VAL A 159 1.08 -0.04 8.22
C VAL A 159 1.08 -1.43 8.83
N PHE A 160 1.74 -1.65 9.96
CA PHE A 160 1.82 -2.97 10.60
C PHE A 160 0.46 -3.41 11.16
N VAL A 161 -0.30 -2.51 11.79
CA VAL A 161 -1.64 -2.83 12.28
C VAL A 161 -2.58 -3.18 11.13
N MET A 162 -2.57 -2.42 10.06
CA MET A 162 -3.35 -2.70 8.85
C MET A 162 -3.00 -4.07 8.27
N THR A 163 -1.70 -4.40 8.20
CA THR A 163 -1.24 -5.69 7.67
C THR A 163 -1.66 -6.86 8.56
N CYS A 164 -1.54 -6.73 9.89
CA CYS A 164 -1.99 -7.78 10.81
C CYS A 164 -3.51 -7.98 10.78
N LEU A 165 -4.30 -6.90 10.66
CA LEU A 165 -5.75 -7.01 10.45
C LEU A 165 -6.08 -7.71 9.12
N ALA A 166 -5.36 -7.37 8.05
CA ALA A 166 -5.55 -8.03 6.75
C ALA A 166 -5.24 -9.52 6.80
N ILE A 167 -4.20 -9.91 7.54
CA ILE A 167 -3.85 -11.32 7.76
C ILE A 167 -4.94 -12.03 8.58
N ASP A 168 -5.43 -11.43 9.67
CA ASP A 168 -6.53 -12.01 10.44
C ASP A 168 -7.76 -12.24 9.56
N VAL A 169 -8.18 -11.24 8.79
CA VAL A 169 -9.31 -11.38 7.85
C VAL A 169 -9.07 -12.47 6.81
N ALA A 170 -7.86 -12.59 6.28
CA ALA A 170 -7.51 -13.63 5.30
C ALA A 170 -7.55 -15.05 5.89
N LEU A 171 -7.12 -15.21 7.13
CA LEU A 171 -7.13 -16.50 7.84
C LEU A 171 -8.52 -16.90 8.30
N THR A 172 -9.37 -15.93 8.65
CA THR A 172 -10.71 -16.15 9.21
C THR A 172 -11.84 -15.99 8.17
N GLY A 173 -11.51 -15.72 6.91
CA GLY A 173 -12.47 -15.43 5.84
C GLY A 173 -13.52 -16.55 5.62
N ASN A 174 -13.15 -17.82 5.84
CA ASN A 174 -14.09 -18.95 5.75
C ASN A 174 -15.19 -18.87 6.82
N HIS A 175 -14.92 -18.30 7.99
CA HIS A 175 -15.91 -18.13 9.05
C HIS A 175 -17.02 -17.17 8.63
N TRP A 176 -16.65 -16.06 7.99
CA TRP A 176 -17.61 -15.09 7.45
C TRP A 176 -18.44 -15.63 6.28
N ALA A 177 -17.84 -16.45 5.42
CA ALA A 177 -18.54 -17.14 4.33
C ALA A 177 -19.66 -18.04 4.86
N TRP A 178 -19.41 -18.78 5.95
CA TRP A 178 -20.39 -19.66 6.57
C TRP A 178 -21.53 -18.89 7.25
N ILE A 179 -21.24 -17.81 7.98
CA ILE A 179 -22.26 -17.05 8.74
C ILE A 179 -23.17 -16.23 7.83
N ARG A 180 -22.67 -15.72 6.71
CA ARG A 180 -23.40 -14.75 5.86
C ARG A 180 -23.77 -15.26 4.47
N SER A 181 -23.64 -16.55 4.21
CA SER A 181 -23.86 -17.13 2.87
C SER A 181 -23.05 -16.38 1.79
N ILE A 182 -21.85 -15.91 2.14
CA ILE A 182 -20.95 -15.24 1.21
C ILE A 182 -20.37 -16.27 0.26
N THR A 183 -20.23 -15.93 -1.01
CA THR A 183 -19.73 -16.84 -2.06
C THR A 183 -18.28 -17.24 -1.80
N ALA A 184 -17.85 -18.38 -2.37
CA ALA A 184 -16.46 -18.86 -2.27
C ALA A 184 -15.43 -17.83 -2.76
N ASP A 185 -15.81 -16.93 -3.66
CA ASP A 185 -14.96 -15.85 -4.18
C ASP A 185 -14.50 -14.87 -3.09
N TRP A 186 -15.30 -14.67 -2.02
CA TRP A 186 -14.92 -13.81 -0.91
C TRP A 186 -13.62 -14.24 -0.22
N THR A 187 -13.32 -15.54 -0.19
CA THR A 187 -12.09 -16.02 0.44
C THR A 187 -10.82 -15.61 -0.31
N ILE A 188 -10.93 -15.34 -1.62
CA ILE A 188 -9.82 -14.91 -2.48
C ILE A 188 -9.50 -13.45 -2.23
N SER A 189 -10.52 -12.58 -2.09
CA SER A 189 -10.33 -11.14 -1.88
C SER A 189 -9.45 -10.82 -0.66
N PRO A 190 -9.75 -11.29 0.56
CA PRO A 190 -8.92 -11.01 1.73
C PRO A 190 -7.50 -11.56 1.61
N ARG A 191 -7.31 -12.72 0.97
CA ARG A 191 -5.98 -13.31 0.78
C ARG A 191 -5.12 -12.47 -0.15
N LEU A 192 -5.67 -12.01 -1.28
CA LEU A 192 -4.96 -11.13 -2.20
C LEU A 192 -4.61 -9.80 -1.52
N PHE A 193 -5.57 -9.23 -0.76
CA PHE A 193 -5.32 -8.02 0.00
C PHE A 193 -4.20 -8.22 1.02
N ALA A 194 -4.24 -9.30 1.82
CA ALA A 194 -3.23 -9.58 2.83
C ALA A 194 -1.84 -9.78 2.23
N ILE A 195 -1.73 -10.53 1.12
CA ILE A 195 -0.45 -10.67 0.40
C ILE A 195 0.04 -9.30 -0.07
N GLY A 196 -0.85 -8.48 -0.64
CA GLY A 196 -0.52 -7.12 -1.06
C GLY A 196 -0.04 -6.25 0.10
N ALA A 197 -0.71 -6.32 1.26
CA ALA A 197 -0.34 -5.59 2.47
C ALA A 197 1.03 -6.02 3.03
N VAL A 198 1.33 -7.33 3.03
CA VAL A 198 2.64 -7.86 3.44
C VAL A 198 3.75 -7.36 2.51
N LEU A 199 3.53 -7.41 1.19
CA LEU A 199 4.51 -6.90 0.22
C LEU A 199 4.73 -5.40 0.37
N PHE A 200 3.66 -4.64 0.64
CA PHE A 200 3.74 -3.22 0.93
C PHE A 200 4.59 -2.96 2.18
N THR A 201 4.31 -3.65 3.28
CA THR A 201 5.08 -3.53 4.53
C THR A 201 6.55 -3.88 4.33
N ALA A 202 6.83 -4.95 3.59
CA ALA A 202 8.20 -5.34 3.24
C ALA A 202 8.90 -4.24 2.40
N SER A 203 8.16 -3.64 1.45
CA SER A 203 8.64 -2.49 0.69
C SER A 203 9.06 -1.33 1.58
N ASP A 204 8.22 -0.98 2.56
CA ASP A 204 8.51 0.12 3.49
C ASP A 204 9.72 -0.15 4.38
N ILE A 205 9.88 -1.38 4.84
CA ILE A 205 11.08 -1.79 5.56
C ILE A 205 12.33 -1.56 4.68
N VAL A 206 12.31 -2.02 3.42
CA VAL A 206 13.42 -1.80 2.49
C VAL A 206 13.65 -0.32 2.22
N LEU A 207 12.58 0.48 2.08
CA LEU A 207 12.66 1.94 1.90
C LEU A 207 13.39 2.61 3.07
N ILE A 208 13.04 2.25 4.30
CA ILE A 208 13.63 2.81 5.51
C ILE A 208 15.13 2.47 5.56
N PHE A 209 15.49 1.22 5.33
CA PHE A 209 16.89 0.81 5.28
C PHE A 209 17.66 1.56 4.19
N ASN A 210 17.11 1.66 2.98
CA ASN A 210 17.76 2.38 1.88
C ASN A 210 17.88 3.89 2.10
N THR A 211 17.00 4.46 2.95
CA THR A 211 16.96 5.92 3.19
C THR A 211 17.80 6.34 4.40
N PHE A 212 17.81 5.54 5.48
CA PHE A 212 18.34 5.96 6.78
C PHE A 212 19.55 5.16 7.28
N SER A 213 19.88 3.99 6.69
CA SER A 213 21.01 3.17 7.15
C SER A 213 22.38 3.68 6.70
N GLY A 214 22.46 4.75 5.88
CA GLY A 214 23.70 5.20 5.25
C GLY A 214 24.16 4.34 4.06
N ILE A 215 23.50 3.20 3.79
CA ILE A 215 23.81 2.29 2.69
C ILE A 215 22.75 2.47 1.59
N THR A 216 22.95 3.46 0.73
CA THR A 216 22.07 3.66 -0.44
C THR A 216 22.51 2.78 -1.59
N LYS A 217 21.69 1.79 -1.95
CA LYS A 217 21.94 0.89 -3.11
C LYS A 217 20.78 0.95 -4.10
N PHE A 218 21.13 0.98 -5.38
CA PHE A 218 20.12 0.93 -6.45
C PHE A 218 19.30 -0.36 -6.43
N SER A 219 19.90 -1.50 -6.06
CA SER A 219 19.20 -2.77 -5.89
C SER A 219 18.10 -2.68 -4.82
N LEU A 220 18.36 -2.03 -3.66
CA LEU A 220 17.35 -1.81 -2.64
C LEU A 220 16.21 -0.91 -3.14
N ARG A 221 16.55 0.09 -3.98
CA ARG A 221 15.54 0.94 -4.62
C ARG A 221 14.62 0.14 -5.55
N ILE A 222 15.20 -0.74 -6.40
CA ILE A 222 14.43 -1.63 -7.27
C ILE A 222 13.54 -2.54 -6.42
N THR A 223 14.09 -3.20 -5.40
CA THR A 223 13.33 -4.11 -4.52
C THR A 223 12.16 -3.39 -3.86
N ASN A 224 12.40 -2.23 -3.25
CA ASN A 224 11.35 -1.42 -2.62
C ASN A 224 10.23 -1.11 -3.62
N LEU A 225 10.58 -0.53 -4.77
CA LEU A 225 9.61 -0.09 -5.77
C LEU A 225 8.82 -1.25 -6.39
N SER A 226 9.46 -2.41 -6.58
CA SER A 226 8.80 -3.62 -7.10
C SER A 226 7.83 -4.21 -6.10
N LEU A 227 8.24 -4.39 -4.84
CA LEU A 227 7.39 -4.90 -3.77
C LEU A 227 6.17 -3.99 -3.55
N TYR A 228 6.41 -2.67 -3.52
CA TYR A 228 5.36 -1.67 -3.41
C TYR A 228 4.32 -1.81 -4.53
N TYR A 229 4.78 -1.81 -5.77
CA TYR A 229 3.90 -1.78 -6.93
C TYR A 229 3.10 -3.08 -7.07
N ILE A 230 3.75 -4.23 -6.86
CA ILE A 230 3.07 -5.53 -6.83
C ILE A 230 2.03 -5.56 -5.69
N GLY A 231 2.39 -5.05 -4.51
CA GLY A 231 1.47 -4.94 -3.38
C GLY A 231 0.22 -4.15 -3.71
N GLN A 232 0.36 -2.96 -4.32
CA GLN A 232 -0.77 -2.12 -4.71
C GLN A 232 -1.65 -2.76 -5.80
N ILE A 233 -1.03 -3.44 -6.79
CA ILE A 233 -1.79 -4.20 -7.79
C ILE A 233 -2.62 -5.30 -7.11
N LEU A 234 -2.05 -6.07 -6.19
CA LEU A 234 -2.77 -7.13 -5.51
C LEU A 234 -3.93 -6.59 -4.66
N ILE A 235 -3.73 -5.47 -3.96
CA ILE A 235 -4.79 -4.76 -3.24
C ILE A 235 -5.91 -4.33 -4.21
N ALA A 236 -5.57 -3.75 -5.36
CA ALA A 236 -6.55 -3.35 -6.36
C ALA A 236 -7.30 -4.56 -6.96
N VAL A 237 -6.58 -5.62 -7.30
CA VAL A 237 -7.14 -6.86 -7.87
C VAL A 237 -8.02 -7.58 -6.87
N SER A 238 -7.74 -7.49 -5.56
CA SER A 238 -8.57 -8.11 -4.53
C SER A 238 -10.03 -7.68 -4.62
N LEU A 239 -10.28 -6.42 -5.02
CA LEU A 239 -11.62 -5.87 -5.19
C LEU A 239 -12.46 -6.59 -6.25
N LEU A 240 -11.83 -7.23 -7.26
CA LEU A 240 -12.53 -8.00 -8.29
C LEU A 240 -13.20 -9.27 -7.72
N PHE A 241 -12.79 -9.70 -6.53
CA PHE A 241 -13.29 -10.88 -5.83
C PHE A 241 -14.07 -10.53 -4.56
N ALA A 242 -14.29 -9.24 -4.27
CA ALA A 242 -15.04 -8.75 -3.10
C ALA A 242 -16.54 -8.72 -3.42
N ARG A 243 -17.19 -9.90 -3.54
CA ARG A 243 -18.63 -10.09 -3.82
C ARG A 243 -19.41 -10.38 -2.55
#